data_ae25204eb2f54280d6d5ba493bcadb43
#
_entry.id   ae25204eb2f54280d6d5ba493bcadb43
#
_cell.length_a   1.000
_cell.length_b   1.000
_cell.length_c   1.000
_cell.angle_alpha   90.00
_cell.angle_beta   90.00
_cell.angle_gamma   90.00
#
_symmetry.space_group_name_H-M   'P 1'
#
loop_
_entity.id
_entity.type
_entity.pdbx_description
1 polymer ?
#
loop_
_entity_poly.entity_id
_entity_poly.type
_entity_poly.pdbx_seq_one_letter_code
_entity_poly.pdbx_strand_id
1 'polypeptide(L)' 'MSENKFDNLEKEVNELIKLSQQLKEVNDHLSKKNLELSKENIKLSKNLDIAKKGIKKIIQSYKS' A
#
# COMPACT_ATOMS: atom_id res chain seq x y z
N MET A 1 -2.08 -34.27 33.46
CA MET A 1 -0.90 -33.76 32.70
C MET A 1 -1.14 -33.70 31.19
N SER A 2 -1.78 -34.70 30.62
CA SER A 2 -2.16 -34.64 29.19
C SER A 2 -3.16 -33.51 28.91
N GLU A 3 -4.06 -33.22 29.82
CA GLU A 3 -5.04 -32.14 29.70
C GLU A 3 -4.40 -30.78 29.61
N ASN A 4 -3.34 -30.51 30.38
CA ASN A 4 -2.61 -29.24 30.31
C ASN A 4 -1.88 -29.05 29.01
N LYS A 5 -1.39 -30.13 28.41
CA LYS A 5 -0.76 -30.08 27.09
C LYS A 5 -1.76 -29.75 26.00
N PHE A 6 -2.95 -30.36 26.08
CA PHE A 6 -4.03 -30.08 25.13
C PHE A 6 -4.52 -28.65 25.24
N ASP A 7 -4.68 -28.14 26.45
CA ASP A 7 -5.11 -26.78 26.71
C ASP A 7 -4.08 -25.76 26.16
N ASN A 8 -2.79 -26.05 26.36
CA ASN A 8 -1.72 -25.20 25.83
C ASN A 8 -1.66 -25.22 24.29
N LEU A 9 -1.84 -26.40 23.71
CA LEU A 9 -1.91 -26.54 22.25
C LEU A 9 -3.09 -25.79 21.66
N GLU A 10 -4.26 -25.93 22.27
CA GLU A 10 -5.46 -25.23 21.85
C GLU A 10 -5.27 -23.71 21.92
N LYS A 11 -4.64 -23.23 22.98
CA LYS A 11 -4.34 -21.83 23.17
C LYS A 11 -3.37 -21.31 22.09
N GLU A 12 -2.32 -22.08 21.81
CA GLU A 12 -1.37 -21.75 20.76
C GLU A 12 -2.01 -21.71 19.37
N VAL A 13 -2.87 -22.68 19.07
CA VAL A 13 -3.61 -22.72 17.80
C VAL A 13 -4.52 -21.50 17.67
N ASN A 14 -5.22 -21.15 18.74
CA ASN A 14 -6.10 -19.98 18.76
C ASN A 14 -5.32 -18.68 18.55
N GLU A 15 -4.14 -18.58 19.15
CA GLU A 15 -3.25 -17.43 18.97
C GLU A 15 -2.75 -17.33 17.52
N LEU A 16 -2.41 -18.46 16.92
CA LEU A 16 -2.00 -18.52 15.51
C LEU A 16 -3.13 -18.10 14.56
N ILE A 17 -4.35 -18.52 14.85
CA ILE A 17 -5.52 -18.13 14.06
C ILE A 17 -5.73 -16.62 14.15
N LYS A 18 -5.66 -16.05 15.33
CA LYS A 18 -5.77 -14.60 15.53
C LYS A 18 -4.68 -13.83 14.77
N LEU A 19 -3.46 -14.31 14.87
CA LEU A 19 -2.32 -13.69 14.19
C LEU A 19 -2.50 -13.76 12.68
N SER A 20 -2.97 -14.90 12.16
CA SER A 20 -3.24 -15.07 10.73
C SER A 20 -4.32 -14.11 10.25
N GLN A 21 -5.37 -13.90 11.03
CA GLN A 21 -6.43 -12.94 10.71
C GLN A 21 -5.90 -11.51 10.71
N GLN A 22 -5.06 -11.15 11.68
CA GLN A 22 -4.43 -9.84 11.73
C GLN A 22 -3.51 -9.61 10.53
N LEU A 23 -2.73 -10.61 10.16
CA LEU A 23 -1.86 -10.53 8.98
C LEU A 23 -2.66 -10.33 7.70
N LYS A 24 -3.78 -11.01 7.58
CA LYS A 24 -4.68 -10.84 6.43
C LYS A 24 -5.22 -9.41 6.36
N GLU A 25 -5.65 -8.86 7.48
CA GLU A 25 -6.14 -7.49 7.54
C GLU A 25 -5.07 -6.47 7.17
N VAL A 26 -3.86 -6.67 7.67
CA VAL A 26 -2.72 -5.81 7.34
C VAL A 26 -2.39 -5.90 5.86
N ASN A 27 -2.38 -7.10 5.29
CA ASN A 27 -2.13 -7.30 3.87
C ASN A 27 -3.18 -6.62 3.00
N ASP A 28 -4.44 -6.73 3.37
CA ASP A 28 -5.53 -6.05 2.66
C ASP A 28 -5.35 -4.53 2.70
N HIS A 29 -5.00 -4.01 3.87
CA HIS A 29 -4.74 -2.59 4.05
C HIS A 29 -3.56 -2.11 3.20
N LEU A 30 -2.47 -2.87 3.20
CA LEU A 30 -1.28 -2.55 2.40
C LEU A 30 -1.56 -2.60 0.90
N SER A 31 -2.37 -3.57 0.46
CA SER A 31 -2.78 -3.65 -0.95
C SER A 31 -3.56 -2.42 -1.38
N LYS A 32 -4.48 -1.94 -0.55
CA LYS A 32 -5.23 -0.72 -0.81
C LYS A 32 -4.33 0.51 -0.84
N LYS A 33 -3.41 0.60 0.12
CA LYS A 33 -2.42 1.69 0.17
C LYS A 33 -1.54 1.70 -1.07
N ASN A 34 -1.08 0.54 -1.52
CA ASN A 34 -0.27 0.44 -2.72
C ASN A 34 -1.02 0.90 -3.96
N LEU A 35 -2.29 0.55 -4.05
CA LEU A 35 -3.13 1.00 -5.16
C LEU A 35 -3.30 2.52 -5.15
N GLU A 36 -3.56 3.11 -4.00
CA GLU A 36 -3.66 4.55 -3.84
C GLU A 36 -2.38 5.27 -4.24
N LEU A 37 -1.23 4.76 -3.78
CA LEU A 37 0.07 5.33 -4.11
C LEU A 37 0.37 5.23 -5.60
N SER A 38 -0.01 4.14 -6.24
CA SER A 38 0.14 3.97 -7.68
C SER A 38 -0.68 5.02 -8.44
N LYS A 39 -1.92 5.26 -8.02
CA LYS A 39 -2.78 6.29 -8.61
C LYS A 39 -2.20 7.69 -8.42
N GLU A 40 -1.70 7.99 -7.24
CA GLU A 40 -1.05 9.27 -6.96
C GLU A 40 0.18 9.48 -7.81
N ASN A 41 1.00 8.44 -7.96
CA ASN A 41 2.20 8.50 -8.80
C ASN A 41 1.86 8.81 -10.26
N ILE A 42 0.84 8.16 -10.80
CA ILE A 42 0.37 8.42 -12.16
C ILE A 42 -0.09 9.88 -12.29
N LYS A 43 -0.84 10.35 -11.32
CA LYS A 43 -1.34 11.74 -11.30
C LYS A 43 -0.19 12.75 -11.26
N LEU A 44 0.80 12.50 -10.40
CA LEU A 44 1.98 13.35 -10.29
C LEU A 44 2.80 13.37 -11.57
N SER A 45 2.96 12.22 -12.22
CA SER A 45 3.65 12.13 -13.51
C SER A 45 2.95 12.93 -14.59
N LYS A 46 1.63 12.86 -14.65
CA LYS A 46 0.83 13.65 -15.59
C LYS A 46 0.96 15.14 -15.31
N ASN A 47 0.88 15.55 -14.05
CA ASN A 47 1.04 16.95 -13.66
C ASN A 47 2.43 17.48 -14.01
N LEU A 48 3.46 16.67 -13.80
CA LEU A 48 4.83 17.03 -14.16
C LEU A 48 4.98 17.21 -15.66
N ASP A 49 4.37 16.33 -16.47
CA ASP A 49 4.38 16.45 -17.93
C ASP A 49 3.69 17.74 -18.39
N ILE A 50 2.55 18.06 -17.82
CA ILE A 50 1.82 19.29 -18.14
C ILE A 50 2.67 20.51 -17.80
N ALA A 51 3.33 20.51 -16.65
CA ALA A 51 4.21 21.60 -16.24
C ALA A 51 5.38 21.77 -17.19
N LYS A 52 6.01 20.66 -17.60
CA LYS A 52 7.12 20.70 -18.57
C LYS A 52 6.71 21.28 -19.92
N LYS A 53 5.54 20.86 -20.41
CA LYS A 53 5.00 21.37 -21.67
C LYS A 53 4.69 22.86 -21.58
N GLY A 54 4.14 23.30 -20.45
CA GLY A 54 3.88 24.72 -20.21
C GLY A 54 5.14 25.55 -20.21
N ILE A 55 6.20 25.07 -19.54
CA ILE A 55 7.48 25.75 -19.51
C ILE A 55 8.09 25.84 -20.92
N LYS A 56 8.03 24.75 -21.69
CA LYS A 56 8.52 24.75 -23.08
C LYS A 56 7.80 25.77 -23.93
N LYS A 57 6.48 25.88 -23.80
CA LYS A 57 5.70 26.89 -24.53
C LYS A 57 6.12 28.31 -24.20
N ILE A 58 6.36 28.58 -22.93
CA ILE A 58 6.81 29.89 -22.47
C ILE A 58 8.16 30.22 -23.09
N ILE A 59 9.10 29.29 -23.04
CA ILE A 59 10.44 29.48 -23.61
C ILE A 59 10.37 29.73 -25.11
N GLN A 60 9.57 28.96 -25.84
CA GLN A 60 9.39 29.13 -27.29
C GLN A 60 8.76 30.48 -27.60
N SER A 61 7.83 30.93 -26.78
CA SER A 61 7.19 32.24 -26.96
C SER A 61 8.22 33.37 -26.82
N TYR A 62 9.16 33.24 -25.91
CA TYR A 62 10.24 34.22 -25.73
C TYR A 62 11.25 34.23 -26.89
N LYS A 63 11.49 33.10 -27.50
CA LYS A 63 12.47 32.96 -28.58
C LYS A 63 11.96 33.47 -29.93
N SER A 64 10.66 33.47 -30.10
CA SER A 64 10.08 33.95 -31.33
C SER A 64 9.82 35.45 -31.28
#